data_0c3ae69516f99943265e6dee4f1b5128
#
_entry.id   0c3ae69516f99943265e6dee4f1b5128
#
_cell.length_a   1.000
_cell.length_b   1.000
_cell.length_c   1.000
_cell.angle_alpha   90.00
_cell.angle_beta   90.00
_cell.angle_gamma   90.00
#
_symmetry.space_group_name_H-M   'P 1'
#
loop_
_entity.id
_entity.type
_entity.pdbx_description
1 polymer ?
#
loop_
_entity_poly.entity_id
_entity_poly.type
_entity_poly.pdbx_seq_one_letter_code
_entity_poly.pdbx_strand_id
1 'polypeptide(L)'
;MALVLNGSGITSANIADGTIVNADVADVAASKLTGALPAIDGSALTGNVGKVLQMKSNVYDGAASFTLPYASATGYSMTGWQYTNVSLTLTPEQTTSTFYISSTVNFASTNHTERISFKLVREVGGTIYTPTGMGAIDGNRRMCNASTLYLNTGSDEHLNEISMQTFDYPNTTSSVTYKLYVNQNGTGITFYINRPVNFGDASYIPKASSVITAVEVTP
;
A
#
# COMPACT_ATOMS: atom_id res chain seq x y z
N MET A 1 51.23 8.37 33.59
CA MET A 1 52.04 8.56 32.37
C MET A 1 51.27 7.89 31.26
N ALA A 2 50.83 8.64 30.26
CA ALA A 2 50.14 8.06 29.10
C ALA A 2 51.21 7.43 28.18
N LEU A 3 51.06 6.17 27.82
CA LEU A 3 51.89 5.49 26.83
C LEU A 3 51.48 6.00 25.44
N VAL A 4 52.34 6.80 24.81
CA VAL A 4 52.14 7.22 23.42
C VAL A 4 52.94 6.28 22.53
N LEU A 5 52.28 5.45 21.76
CA LEU A 5 52.91 4.56 20.77
C LEU A 5 52.99 5.27 19.42
N ASN A 6 54.22 5.68 19.07
CA ASN A 6 54.53 6.31 17.78
C ASN A 6 55.00 5.25 16.78
N GLY A 7 54.21 4.99 15.74
CA GLY A 7 54.64 4.19 14.59
C GLY A 7 54.49 2.67 14.79
N SER A 8 54.63 1.94 13.80
CA SER A 8 54.63 0.49 13.45
C SER A 8 54.59 -0.59 14.55
N GLY A 9 53.96 -0.38 15.69
CA GLY A 9 54.31 -1.17 16.85
C GLY A 9 53.25 -2.09 17.46
N ILE A 10 51.96 -1.96 17.20
CA ILE A 10 50.97 -2.87 17.79
C ILE A 10 50.39 -3.77 16.70
N THR A 11 50.77 -5.05 16.77
CA THR A 11 50.11 -6.09 15.95
C THR A 11 49.00 -6.74 16.74
N SER A 12 48.09 -7.45 16.07
CA SER A 12 47.01 -8.21 16.74
C SER A 12 47.49 -9.15 17.82
N ALA A 13 48.72 -9.66 17.69
CA ALA A 13 49.36 -10.54 18.72
C ALA A 13 49.72 -9.77 20.01
N ASN A 14 49.77 -8.47 20.00
CA ASN A 14 50.07 -7.64 21.18
C ASN A 14 48.82 -7.20 21.95
N ILE A 15 47.64 -7.53 21.44
CA ILE A 15 46.37 -7.17 22.05
C ILE A 15 45.65 -8.47 22.40
N ALA A 16 45.51 -8.76 23.69
CA ALA A 16 44.77 -9.93 24.12
C ALA A 16 43.28 -9.78 23.75
N ASP A 17 42.65 -10.89 23.32
CA ASP A 17 41.25 -10.92 22.99
C ASP A 17 40.39 -10.35 24.14
N GLY A 18 39.44 -9.47 23.80
CA GLY A 18 38.52 -8.85 24.75
C GLY A 18 39.09 -7.66 25.54
N THR A 19 40.35 -7.27 25.30
CA THR A 19 40.94 -6.10 25.97
C THR A 19 40.48 -4.76 25.41
N ILE A 20 40.08 -4.72 24.13
CA ILE A 20 39.46 -3.54 23.53
C ILE A 20 37.94 -3.67 23.67
N VAL A 21 37.35 -2.83 24.47
CA VAL A 21 35.92 -2.75 24.68
C VAL A 21 35.33 -1.49 23.98
N ASN A 22 34.02 -1.42 23.81
CA ASN A 22 33.38 -0.33 23.11
C ASN A 22 33.73 1.06 23.65
N ALA A 23 34.03 1.18 24.95
CA ALA A 23 34.46 2.41 25.58
C ALA A 23 35.86 2.89 25.11
N ASP A 24 36.69 1.99 24.59
CA ASP A 24 38.05 2.27 24.12
C ASP A 24 38.08 2.71 22.65
N VAL A 25 36.93 2.58 21.94
CA VAL A 25 36.79 2.90 20.52
C VAL A 25 35.89 4.11 20.38
N ALA A 26 36.49 5.30 20.26
CA ALA A 26 35.72 6.53 20.13
C ALA A 26 35.05 6.68 18.76
N ASP A 27 35.68 6.22 17.68
CA ASP A 27 35.18 6.26 16.32
C ASP A 27 35.92 5.28 15.42
N VAL A 28 35.17 4.54 14.58
CA VAL A 28 35.72 3.67 13.54
C VAL A 28 35.15 4.06 12.20
N ALA A 29 35.98 4.63 11.33
CA ALA A 29 35.56 4.94 9.97
C ALA A 29 35.06 3.68 9.25
N ALA A 30 33.90 3.76 8.59
CA ALA A 30 33.29 2.63 7.88
C ALA A 30 34.22 1.97 6.85
N SER A 31 35.15 2.75 6.25
CA SER A 31 36.18 2.25 5.32
C SER A 31 37.20 1.31 5.96
N LYS A 32 37.24 1.23 7.29
CA LYS A 32 38.10 0.32 8.07
C LYS A 32 37.42 -1.01 8.40
N LEU A 33 36.13 -1.10 8.18
CA LEU A 33 35.35 -2.33 8.41
C LEU A 33 35.43 -3.18 7.14
N THR A 34 36.11 -4.32 7.22
CA THR A 34 36.25 -5.27 6.11
C THR A 34 35.66 -6.62 6.52
N GLY A 35 34.96 -7.28 5.59
CA GLY A 35 34.27 -8.54 5.83
C GLY A 35 32.76 -8.39 6.06
N ALA A 36 32.07 -9.52 6.23
CA ALA A 36 30.66 -9.50 6.59
C ALA A 36 30.50 -9.00 8.03
N LEU A 37 29.70 -7.96 8.23
CA LEU A 37 29.33 -7.56 9.59
C LEU A 37 28.50 -8.70 10.22
N PRO A 38 28.73 -9.03 11.52
CA PRO A 38 27.82 -9.90 12.24
C PRO A 38 26.38 -9.36 12.10
N ALA A 39 25.38 -10.23 12.27
CA ALA A 39 23.99 -9.80 12.28
C ALA A 39 23.80 -8.69 13.33
N ILE A 40 23.86 -7.46 12.88
CA ILE A 40 23.68 -6.27 13.73
C ILE A 40 22.19 -6.00 13.78
N ASP A 41 21.64 -5.90 14.99
CA ASP A 41 20.33 -5.30 15.16
C ASP A 41 20.36 -3.87 14.61
N GLY A 42 19.72 -3.65 13.47
CA GLY A 42 19.66 -2.35 12.81
C GLY A 42 18.84 -1.30 13.56
N SER A 43 18.31 -1.63 14.74
CA SER A 43 17.47 -0.71 15.55
C SER A 43 18.19 0.55 15.99
N ALA A 44 19.55 0.50 16.10
CA ALA A 44 20.40 1.62 16.47
C ALA A 44 20.99 2.37 15.26
N LEU A 45 20.72 1.95 14.03
CA LEU A 45 21.16 2.68 12.84
C LEU A 45 20.33 3.96 12.69
N THR A 46 20.83 5.05 13.23
CA THR A 46 20.27 6.40 13.08
C THR A 46 20.80 7.05 11.80
N GLY A 47 20.38 6.58 10.66
CA GLY A 47 20.69 7.19 9.37
C GLY A 47 19.41 7.18 8.53
N ASN A 48 19.23 8.20 7.68
CA ASN A 48 18.11 8.38 6.77
C ASN A 48 18.01 7.26 5.72
N VAL A 49 17.82 6.03 6.17
CA VAL A 49 17.44 4.94 5.30
C VAL A 49 15.99 4.66 5.63
N GLY A 50 15.08 5.01 4.74
CA GLY A 50 13.66 4.74 4.92
C GLY A 50 13.46 3.28 5.32
N LYS A 51 13.23 3.04 6.62
CA LYS A 51 13.07 1.70 7.17
C LYS A 51 11.64 1.26 6.91
N VAL A 52 11.48 0.08 6.30
CA VAL A 52 10.17 -0.58 6.27
C VAL A 52 9.83 -1.01 7.68
N LEU A 53 8.77 -0.45 8.25
CA LEU A 53 8.28 -0.77 9.59
C LEU A 53 7.39 -1.99 9.56
N GLN A 54 6.44 -2.02 8.63
CA GLN A 54 5.58 -3.16 8.41
C GLN A 54 5.12 -3.24 6.95
N MET A 55 4.77 -4.44 6.53
CA MET A 55 4.06 -4.71 5.29
C MET A 55 2.86 -5.60 5.61
N LYS A 56 1.70 -5.23 5.13
CA LYS A 56 0.47 -5.99 5.33
C LYS A 56 -0.31 -6.08 4.03
N SER A 57 -0.87 -7.26 3.76
CA SER A 57 -1.72 -7.51 2.61
C SER A 57 -3.02 -8.16 3.05
N ASN A 58 -4.09 -7.89 2.32
CA ASN A 58 -5.34 -8.60 2.43
C ASN A 58 -5.81 -9.04 1.05
N VAL A 59 -6.17 -10.30 0.95
CA VAL A 59 -6.76 -10.90 -0.25
C VAL A 59 -8.26 -11.01 -0.04
N TYR A 60 -9.03 -10.40 -0.93
CA TYR A 60 -10.47 -10.60 -1.00
C TYR A 60 -10.76 -11.62 -2.11
N ASP A 61 -11.17 -12.83 -1.72
CA ASP A 61 -11.47 -13.95 -2.61
C ASP A 61 -12.99 -14.17 -2.79
N GLY A 62 -13.81 -13.39 -2.09
CA GLY A 62 -15.26 -13.40 -2.23
C GLY A 62 -15.72 -12.95 -3.62
N ALA A 63 -16.71 -13.63 -4.18
CA ALA A 63 -17.43 -13.18 -5.36
C ALA A 63 -18.66 -12.39 -4.92
N ALA A 64 -18.70 -11.08 -5.22
CA ALA A 64 -19.78 -10.20 -4.81
C ALA A 64 -20.37 -9.41 -5.98
N SER A 65 -21.61 -8.93 -5.81
CA SER A 65 -22.24 -7.99 -6.74
C SER A 65 -22.88 -6.84 -5.98
N PHE A 66 -22.87 -5.66 -6.59
CA PHE A 66 -23.40 -4.42 -6.02
C PHE A 66 -24.20 -3.66 -7.08
N THR A 67 -25.40 -3.20 -6.74
CA THR A 67 -26.08 -2.20 -7.55
C THR A 67 -25.44 -0.85 -7.26
N LEU A 68 -24.87 -0.22 -8.28
CA LEU A 68 -24.22 1.07 -8.11
C LEU A 68 -25.26 2.18 -7.95
N PRO A 69 -25.11 3.07 -6.95
CA PRO A 69 -25.98 4.21 -6.80
C PRO A 69 -25.75 5.18 -7.97
N TYR A 70 -26.85 5.64 -8.59
CA TYR A 70 -26.77 6.71 -9.58
C TYR A 70 -26.50 8.03 -8.89
N ALA A 71 -25.27 8.50 -8.99
CA ALA A 71 -24.92 9.86 -8.59
C ALA A 71 -23.66 10.34 -9.31
N SER A 72 -23.71 11.55 -9.81
CA SER A 72 -22.51 12.24 -10.30
C SER A 72 -21.62 12.60 -9.12
N ALA A 73 -20.54 11.85 -8.94
CA ALA A 73 -19.52 12.20 -7.98
C ALA A 73 -18.62 13.32 -8.54
N THR A 74 -18.41 14.38 -7.76
CA THR A 74 -17.49 15.46 -8.09
C THR A 74 -16.43 15.61 -6.99
N GLY A 75 -15.22 15.96 -7.37
CA GLY A 75 -14.11 16.13 -6.43
C GLY A 75 -13.91 14.92 -5.52
N TYR A 76 -13.78 15.17 -4.23
CA TYR A 76 -13.58 14.12 -3.22
C TYR A 76 -14.88 13.58 -2.62
N SER A 77 -16.05 14.04 -3.08
CA SER A 77 -17.34 13.56 -2.57
C SER A 77 -17.42 12.03 -2.61
N MET A 78 -17.97 11.43 -1.57
CA MET A 78 -18.28 10.00 -1.51
C MET A 78 -19.68 9.66 -2.03
N THR A 79 -20.47 10.68 -2.44
CA THR A 79 -21.79 10.47 -3.05
C THR A 79 -21.65 9.62 -4.32
N GLY A 80 -22.44 8.57 -4.44
CA GLY A 80 -22.43 7.69 -5.61
C GLY A 80 -21.27 6.67 -5.65
N TRP A 81 -20.45 6.61 -4.62
CA TRP A 81 -19.40 5.59 -4.51
C TRP A 81 -19.90 4.38 -3.72
N GLN A 82 -19.65 3.20 -4.24
CA GLN A 82 -19.99 1.92 -3.61
C GLN A 82 -18.73 1.25 -3.08
N TYR A 83 -18.74 0.83 -1.81
CA TYR A 83 -17.67 0.03 -1.21
C TYR A 83 -17.63 -1.38 -1.84
N THR A 84 -16.43 -1.84 -2.20
CA THR A 84 -16.21 -3.09 -2.95
C THR A 84 -15.92 -4.31 -2.08
N ASN A 85 -15.90 -4.18 -0.76
CA ASN A 85 -15.41 -5.17 0.21
C ASN A 85 -13.88 -5.40 0.18
N VAL A 86 -13.14 -4.78 -0.74
CA VAL A 86 -11.68 -4.81 -0.74
C VAL A 86 -11.17 -3.77 0.25
N SER A 87 -10.55 -4.22 1.33
CA SER A 87 -10.01 -3.33 2.37
C SER A 87 -8.84 -3.98 3.10
N LEU A 88 -8.05 -3.12 3.75
CA LEU A 88 -6.93 -3.52 4.60
C LEU A 88 -6.92 -2.66 5.86
N THR A 89 -6.91 -3.29 7.03
CA THR A 89 -6.77 -2.61 8.31
C THR A 89 -5.40 -2.86 8.91
N LEU A 90 -4.77 -1.79 9.38
CA LEU A 90 -3.49 -1.82 10.07
C LEU A 90 -3.42 -0.70 11.12
N THR A 91 -2.47 -0.80 12.03
CA THR A 91 -2.16 0.25 13.01
C THR A 91 -0.79 0.81 12.69
N PRO A 92 -0.66 2.12 12.39
CA PRO A 92 0.63 2.74 12.13
C PRO A 92 1.55 2.65 13.35
N GLU A 93 2.82 2.35 13.13
CA GLU A 93 3.85 2.30 14.16
C GLU A 93 4.23 3.71 14.66
N GLN A 94 4.17 4.70 13.75
CA GLN A 94 4.54 6.08 14.03
C GLN A 94 3.56 7.07 13.40
N THR A 95 3.35 8.23 14.04
CA THR A 95 2.52 9.31 13.49
C THR A 95 3.12 9.94 12.23
N THR A 96 4.43 9.86 12.04
CA THR A 96 5.17 10.43 10.91
C THR A 96 5.33 9.47 9.73
N SER A 97 4.85 8.24 9.85
CA SER A 97 4.99 7.22 8.82
C SER A 97 4.35 7.59 7.49
N THR A 98 5.00 7.16 6.43
CA THR A 98 4.46 7.15 5.07
C THR A 98 3.96 5.77 4.72
N PHE A 99 2.78 5.68 4.10
CA PHE A 99 2.23 4.45 3.56
C PHE A 99 2.27 4.46 2.03
N TYR A 100 2.80 3.41 1.45
CA TYR A 100 2.63 3.07 0.03
C TYR A 100 1.55 2.00 -0.06
N ILE A 101 0.46 2.32 -0.75
CA ILE A 101 -0.70 1.44 -0.89
C ILE A 101 -0.82 1.03 -2.35
N SER A 102 -0.91 -0.27 -2.61
CA SER A 102 -1.22 -0.84 -3.91
C SER A 102 -2.45 -1.72 -3.83
N SER A 103 -3.26 -1.72 -4.88
CA SER A 103 -4.41 -2.61 -4.98
C SER A 103 -4.58 -3.09 -6.42
N THR A 104 -4.82 -4.38 -6.58
CA THR A 104 -5.22 -5.00 -7.84
C THR A 104 -6.61 -5.58 -7.67
N VAL A 105 -7.51 -5.23 -8.60
CA VAL A 105 -8.93 -5.55 -8.53
C VAL A 105 -9.38 -6.22 -9.80
N ASN A 106 -10.02 -7.37 -9.65
CA ASN A 106 -10.67 -8.10 -10.72
C ASN A 106 -12.17 -7.82 -10.69
N PHE A 107 -12.74 -7.40 -11.81
CA PHE A 107 -14.11 -6.91 -11.84
C PHE A 107 -14.83 -7.14 -13.18
N ALA A 108 -16.16 -7.05 -13.14
CA ALA A 108 -17.04 -6.96 -14.30
C ALA A 108 -18.17 -5.96 -14.04
N SER A 109 -18.90 -5.56 -15.09
CA SER A 109 -20.04 -4.63 -15.00
C SER A 109 -21.07 -4.93 -16.08
N THR A 110 -22.32 -4.68 -15.79
CA THR A 110 -23.40 -4.74 -16.80
C THR A 110 -23.41 -3.55 -17.76
N ASN A 111 -22.62 -2.52 -17.50
CA ASN A 111 -22.50 -1.36 -18.39
C ASN A 111 -21.11 -1.34 -19.05
N HIS A 112 -21.10 -1.44 -20.38
CA HIS A 112 -19.88 -1.54 -21.21
C HIS A 112 -19.52 -0.19 -21.87
N THR A 113 -20.30 0.85 -21.69
CA THR A 113 -20.15 2.13 -22.41
C THR A 113 -19.58 3.25 -21.54
N GLU A 114 -19.75 3.14 -20.23
CA GLU A 114 -19.35 4.18 -19.29
C GLU A 114 -18.09 3.83 -18.52
N ARG A 115 -17.32 4.87 -18.21
CA ARG A 115 -16.10 4.71 -17.42
C ARG A 115 -16.39 4.24 -16.00
N ILE A 116 -15.67 3.24 -15.58
CA ILE A 116 -15.61 2.80 -14.19
C ILE A 116 -14.45 3.54 -13.52
N SER A 117 -14.71 4.12 -12.37
CA SER A 117 -13.70 4.83 -11.56
C SER A 117 -13.52 4.14 -10.23
N PHE A 118 -12.28 4.04 -9.79
CA PHE A 118 -11.90 3.43 -8.52
C PHE A 118 -11.26 4.47 -7.61
N LYS A 119 -11.67 4.47 -6.36
CA LYS A 119 -11.16 5.39 -5.33
C LYS A 119 -10.73 4.59 -4.10
N LEU A 120 -9.47 4.77 -3.72
CA LEU A 120 -8.98 4.33 -2.43
C LEU A 120 -9.22 5.43 -1.40
N VAL A 121 -9.74 5.08 -0.24
CA VAL A 121 -9.93 6.01 0.87
C VAL A 121 -9.32 5.44 2.15
N ARG A 122 -8.98 6.33 3.09
CA ARG A 122 -8.60 6.00 4.44
C ARG A 122 -9.78 6.22 5.38
N GLU A 123 -10.04 5.29 6.27
CA GLU A 123 -11.01 5.45 7.36
C GLU A 123 -10.30 5.35 8.71
N VAL A 124 -10.58 6.29 9.60
CA VAL A 124 -10.10 6.30 10.99
C VAL A 124 -11.29 6.61 11.89
N GLY A 125 -11.61 5.72 12.81
CA GLY A 125 -12.73 5.92 13.75
C GLY A 125 -14.08 6.17 13.06
N GLY A 126 -14.33 5.57 11.89
CA GLY A 126 -15.55 5.77 11.10
C GLY A 126 -15.56 7.01 10.20
N THR A 127 -14.54 7.87 10.27
CA THR A 127 -14.40 9.04 9.41
C THR A 127 -13.58 8.69 8.16
N ILE A 128 -14.08 9.07 6.99
CA ILE A 128 -13.43 8.83 5.69
C ILE A 128 -12.57 10.04 5.31
N TYR A 129 -11.33 9.75 4.94
CA TYR A 129 -10.34 10.71 4.48
C TYR A 129 -9.84 10.33 3.08
N THR A 130 -9.46 11.33 2.31
CA THR A 130 -8.77 11.14 1.03
C THR A 130 -7.27 10.94 1.29
N PRO A 131 -6.63 9.89 0.77
CA PRO A 131 -5.19 9.74 0.83
C PRO A 131 -4.46 10.89 0.16
N THR A 132 -3.28 11.23 0.69
CA THR A 132 -2.48 12.38 0.23
C THR A 132 -2.09 12.27 -1.25
N GLY A 133 -1.84 11.06 -1.74
CA GLY A 133 -1.44 10.81 -3.13
C GLY A 133 -2.55 10.91 -4.17
N MET A 134 -3.77 11.35 -3.81
CA MET A 134 -4.87 11.42 -4.78
C MET A 134 -4.82 12.68 -5.67
N GLY A 135 -4.00 13.65 -5.37
CA GLY A 135 -3.89 14.92 -6.14
C GLY A 135 -4.97 15.94 -5.78
N ALA A 136 -4.93 17.09 -6.44
CA ALA A 136 -5.81 18.23 -6.18
C ALA A 136 -7.13 18.14 -6.95
N ILE A 137 -8.18 18.76 -6.42
CA ILE A 137 -9.47 18.91 -7.11
C ILE A 137 -9.28 19.78 -8.35
N ASP A 138 -9.84 19.36 -9.48
CA ASP A 138 -9.83 20.08 -10.74
C ASP A 138 -11.27 20.22 -11.28
N GLY A 139 -11.88 21.34 -11.04
CA GLY A 139 -13.25 21.66 -11.43
C GLY A 139 -14.27 20.63 -10.94
N ASN A 140 -15.16 20.21 -11.82
CA ASN A 140 -16.19 19.20 -11.53
C ASN A 140 -15.74 17.76 -11.81
N ARG A 141 -14.44 17.53 -12.02
CA ARG A 141 -13.94 16.20 -12.31
C ARG A 141 -14.04 15.30 -11.08
N ARG A 142 -14.40 14.04 -11.33
CA ARG A 142 -14.38 13.00 -10.30
C ARG A 142 -12.94 12.66 -9.95
N MET A 143 -12.58 12.82 -8.68
CA MET A 143 -11.27 12.41 -8.19
C MET A 143 -11.26 10.91 -7.89
N CYS A 144 -10.36 10.19 -8.54
CA CYS A 144 -10.20 8.74 -8.42
C CYS A 144 -8.72 8.36 -8.56
N ASN A 145 -8.34 7.19 -8.06
CA ASN A 145 -6.98 6.66 -8.23
C ASN A 145 -6.79 6.02 -9.59
N ALA A 146 -7.85 5.44 -10.14
CA ALA A 146 -7.83 4.82 -11.46
C ALA A 146 -9.20 4.89 -12.13
N SER A 147 -9.22 4.89 -13.46
CA SER A 147 -10.44 4.83 -14.24
C SER A 147 -10.20 4.04 -15.53
N THR A 148 -11.18 3.21 -15.89
CA THR A 148 -11.11 2.37 -17.09
C THR A 148 -12.50 2.20 -17.69
N LEU A 149 -12.57 1.57 -18.87
CA LEU A 149 -13.80 1.03 -19.43
C LEU A 149 -13.87 -0.47 -19.11
N TYR A 150 -15.06 -0.97 -18.86
CA TYR A 150 -15.29 -2.40 -18.93
C TYR A 150 -15.43 -2.80 -20.39
N LEU A 151 -14.45 -3.53 -20.89
CA LEU A 151 -14.45 -4.01 -22.25
C LEU A 151 -15.11 -5.39 -22.29
N ASN A 152 -16.39 -5.43 -22.65
CA ASN A 152 -17.06 -6.67 -22.99
C ASN A 152 -17.05 -6.83 -24.51
N THR A 153 -16.35 -7.83 -25.00
CA THR A 153 -16.23 -8.15 -26.44
C THR A 153 -17.33 -9.11 -26.91
N GLY A 154 -18.48 -9.15 -26.23
CA GLY A 154 -19.63 -9.96 -26.63
C GLY A 154 -19.92 -11.18 -25.74
N SER A 155 -19.23 -11.34 -24.62
CA SER A 155 -19.51 -12.38 -23.63
C SER A 155 -19.48 -11.79 -22.22
N ASP A 156 -20.52 -12.05 -21.44
CA ASP A 156 -20.61 -11.68 -20.01
C ASP A 156 -19.73 -12.56 -19.09
N GLU A 157 -18.82 -13.33 -19.67
CA GLU A 157 -17.94 -14.29 -18.99
C GLU A 157 -16.53 -13.74 -18.75
N HIS A 158 -16.28 -12.46 -19.11
CA HIS A 158 -14.97 -11.83 -18.95
C HIS A 158 -14.79 -11.15 -17.60
N LEU A 159 -13.55 -11.18 -17.12
CA LEU A 159 -13.07 -10.32 -16.04
C LEU A 159 -12.09 -9.29 -16.62
N ASN A 160 -12.16 -8.08 -16.12
CA ASN A 160 -11.12 -7.08 -16.28
C ASN A 160 -10.34 -6.94 -14.99
N GLU A 161 -9.10 -6.52 -15.11
CA GLU A 161 -8.24 -6.21 -13.99
C GLU A 161 -7.84 -4.73 -14.05
N ILE A 162 -7.76 -4.11 -12.89
CA ILE A 162 -7.15 -2.80 -12.72
C ILE A 162 -6.22 -2.80 -11.52
N SER A 163 -5.03 -2.25 -11.72
CA SER A 163 -4.08 -1.99 -10.64
C SER A 163 -3.97 -0.49 -10.39
N MET A 164 -3.84 -0.12 -9.12
CA MET A 164 -3.67 1.27 -8.70
C MET A 164 -2.70 1.36 -7.54
N GLN A 165 -2.05 2.51 -7.43
CA GLN A 165 -1.10 2.82 -6.37
C GLN A 165 -1.35 4.23 -5.86
N THR A 166 -1.09 4.45 -4.58
CA THR A 166 -1.11 5.77 -3.96
C THR A 166 -0.17 5.78 -2.75
N PHE A 167 0.06 6.96 -2.21
CA PHE A 167 0.74 7.10 -0.93
C PHE A 167 -0.13 7.92 0.03
N ASP A 168 0.12 7.79 1.32
CA ASP A 168 -0.64 8.46 2.36
C ASP A 168 0.19 8.75 3.61
N TYR A 169 -0.16 9.82 4.29
CA TYR A 169 0.38 10.25 5.59
C TYR A 169 -0.78 10.32 6.58
N PRO A 170 -1.09 9.24 7.30
CA PRO A 170 -2.27 9.21 8.17
C PRO A 170 -2.15 10.11 9.40
N ASN A 171 -0.94 10.47 9.81
CA ASN A 171 -0.62 11.32 10.97
C ASN A 171 -1.28 10.83 12.28
N THR A 172 -1.36 9.53 12.45
CA THR A 172 -1.97 8.90 13.63
C THR A 172 -1.35 7.52 13.89
N THR A 173 -1.41 7.07 15.13
CA THR A 173 -1.14 5.70 15.55
C THR A 173 -2.42 4.94 15.89
N SER A 174 -3.60 5.52 15.63
CA SER A 174 -4.87 4.80 15.69
C SER A 174 -5.01 3.86 14.52
N SER A 175 -5.83 2.82 14.68
CA SER A 175 -6.13 1.87 13.60
C SER A 175 -6.69 2.58 12.36
N VAL A 176 -6.12 2.28 11.20
CA VAL A 176 -6.47 2.84 9.90
C VAL A 176 -6.99 1.71 9.01
N THR A 177 -8.09 1.97 8.30
CA THR A 177 -8.60 1.04 7.28
C THR A 177 -8.57 1.71 5.92
N TYR A 178 -7.80 1.16 5.00
CA TYR A 178 -7.87 1.53 3.59
C TYR A 178 -8.96 0.72 2.92
N LYS A 179 -9.88 1.41 2.23
CA LYS A 179 -11.06 0.82 1.58
C LYS A 179 -11.12 1.23 0.12
N LEU A 180 -11.44 0.27 -0.74
CA LEU A 180 -11.65 0.52 -2.15
C LEU A 180 -13.12 0.75 -2.46
N TYR A 181 -13.40 1.81 -3.20
CA TYR A 181 -14.72 2.18 -3.69
C TYR A 181 -14.74 2.22 -5.22
N VAL A 182 -15.90 1.93 -5.79
CA VAL A 182 -16.18 2.00 -7.23
C VAL A 182 -17.34 2.95 -7.51
N ASN A 183 -17.26 3.62 -8.64
CA ASN A 183 -18.37 4.41 -9.19
C ASN A 183 -18.40 4.26 -10.72
N GLN A 184 -19.59 4.18 -11.27
CA GLN A 184 -19.84 4.22 -12.71
C GLN A 184 -21.10 5.05 -12.99
N ASN A 185 -21.09 5.87 -14.03
CA ASN A 185 -22.29 6.60 -14.44
C ASN A 185 -23.31 5.64 -15.06
N GLY A 186 -24.60 5.91 -14.79
CA GLY A 186 -25.72 5.15 -15.32
C GLY A 186 -26.67 4.68 -14.24
N THR A 187 -27.86 4.25 -14.63
CA THR A 187 -28.90 3.70 -13.74
C THR A 187 -28.97 2.20 -13.89
N GLY A 188 -29.24 1.50 -12.77
CA GLY A 188 -29.44 0.04 -12.79
C GLY A 188 -28.20 -0.77 -13.12
N ILE A 189 -27.00 -0.19 -12.91
CA ILE A 189 -25.74 -0.85 -13.17
C ILE A 189 -25.46 -1.81 -12.03
N THR A 190 -25.15 -3.06 -12.37
CA THR A 190 -24.59 -4.04 -11.43
C THR A 190 -23.10 -4.19 -11.68
N PHE A 191 -22.30 -3.96 -10.64
CA PHE A 191 -20.86 -4.17 -10.60
C PHE A 191 -20.58 -5.49 -9.88
N TYR A 192 -19.65 -6.23 -10.42
CA TYR A 192 -19.22 -7.52 -9.89
C TYR A 192 -17.74 -7.47 -9.53
N ILE A 193 -17.38 -8.13 -8.44
CA ILE A 193 -15.99 -8.25 -8.02
C ILE A 193 -15.60 -9.73 -7.99
N ASN A 194 -14.40 -10.03 -8.50
CA ASN A 194 -13.79 -11.36 -8.59
C ASN A 194 -14.60 -12.40 -9.38
N ARG A 195 -15.63 -11.97 -10.10
CA ARG A 195 -16.43 -12.83 -10.98
C ARG A 195 -16.97 -12.05 -12.18
N PRO A 196 -17.23 -12.70 -13.31
CA PRO A 196 -17.89 -12.07 -14.46
C PRO A 196 -19.39 -11.83 -14.18
N VAL A 197 -20.06 -11.17 -15.13
CA VAL A 197 -21.52 -10.93 -15.10
C VAL A 197 -22.25 -12.27 -15.13
N ASN A 198 -21.96 -13.11 -16.11
CA ASN A 198 -22.42 -14.51 -16.16
C ASN A 198 -21.45 -15.37 -15.33
N PHE A 199 -21.93 -15.94 -14.24
CA PHE A 199 -21.13 -16.73 -13.30
C PHE A 199 -21.74 -18.11 -13.08
N GLY A 200 -21.85 -18.89 -14.19
CA GLY A 200 -22.25 -20.29 -14.16
C GLY A 200 -21.11 -21.19 -13.64
N ASP A 201 -21.46 -22.40 -13.25
CA ASP A 201 -20.48 -23.42 -12.85
C ASP A 201 -19.93 -24.16 -14.08
N ALA A 202 -18.99 -23.51 -14.76
CA ALA A 202 -18.30 -24.06 -15.94
C ALA A 202 -16.81 -23.77 -15.87
N SER A 203 -15.99 -24.70 -16.33
CA SER A 203 -14.53 -24.65 -16.23
C SER A 203 -13.87 -23.49 -16.98
N TYR A 204 -14.58 -22.89 -17.94
CA TYR A 204 -14.10 -21.74 -18.71
C TYR A 204 -14.53 -20.38 -18.11
N ILE A 205 -15.35 -20.37 -17.06
CA ILE A 205 -15.79 -19.14 -16.38
C ILE A 205 -14.81 -18.81 -15.27
N PRO A 206 -14.07 -17.69 -15.36
CA PRO A 206 -13.05 -17.37 -14.38
C PRO A 206 -13.64 -16.91 -13.05
N LYS A 207 -12.99 -17.29 -11.96
CA LYS A 207 -13.09 -16.65 -10.66
C LYS A 207 -11.70 -16.14 -10.27
N ALA A 208 -11.60 -14.91 -9.80
CA ALA A 208 -10.35 -14.32 -9.38
C ALA A 208 -10.39 -13.89 -7.91
N SER A 209 -9.32 -13.29 -7.45
CA SER A 209 -9.24 -12.59 -6.16
C SER A 209 -8.67 -11.19 -6.38
N SER A 210 -9.08 -10.26 -5.53
CA SER A 210 -8.53 -8.90 -5.47
C SER A 210 -7.63 -8.76 -4.26
N VAL A 211 -6.59 -7.92 -4.37
CA VAL A 211 -5.62 -7.75 -3.30
C VAL A 211 -5.41 -6.27 -3.00
N ILE A 212 -5.17 -5.96 -1.74
CA ILE A 212 -4.69 -4.66 -1.29
C ILE A 212 -3.50 -4.86 -0.35
N THR A 213 -2.44 -4.10 -0.58
CA THR A 213 -1.20 -4.14 0.20
C THR A 213 -0.83 -2.73 0.65
N ALA A 214 -0.39 -2.62 1.88
CA ALA A 214 0.22 -1.39 2.40
C ALA A 214 1.60 -1.68 2.97
N VAL A 215 2.55 -0.81 2.66
CA VAL A 215 3.92 -0.81 3.18
C VAL A 215 4.10 0.47 3.95
N GLU A 216 4.40 0.36 5.24
CA GLU A 216 4.73 1.46 6.11
C GLU A 216 6.25 1.67 6.14
N VAL A 217 6.65 2.92 5.93
CA VAL A 217 8.06 3.31 5.99
C VAL A 217 8.23 4.52 6.91
N THR A 218 9.40 4.62 7.52
CA THR A 218 9.82 5.88 8.19
C THR A 218 10.01 6.97 7.16
N PRO A 219 9.85 8.24 7.55
CA PRO A 219 10.24 9.38 6.72
C PRO A 219 11.69 9.33 6.28
#